data_8edcf9920337baa85bd79950b57d83d5
#
_entry.id   8edcf9920337baa85bd79950b57d83d5
#
_cell.length_a   1.000
_cell.length_b   1.000
_cell.length_c   1.000
_cell.angle_alpha   90.00
_cell.angle_beta   90.00
_cell.angle_gamma   90.00
#
_symmetry.space_group_name_H-M   'P 1'
#
loop_
_entity.id
_entity.type
_entity.pdbx_description
1 polymer ?
#
loop_
_entity_poly.entity_id
_entity_poly.type
_entity_poly.pdbx_seq_one_letter_code
_entity_poly.pdbx_strand_id
1 'polypeptide(L)'
;MINARYQILLLGENSELIPVVQSRLKVVLNDIQISEESYDFVYPNDFKEKSLGINPTIALYFTSETANDKDADIVSVLKQKSIVIIPIVDAFDNAGRLLPECLKEINAACIANKDDENGITEVTNHVLSNLGLLTKERNIFISYKRADSQALANQLYGKFLHAGYTVFLDTESLSAGVNFQKTLRHRLADSFVLVLLNSKQFFDDKSKWTLEEYNTAQNLRIGICSILLPSVEVKRELSFNDIMRLDATDFADDNQKEIKEGKLDEIVLHIKSIYARLYESRKQSLVNAFTESLRKQHIRYIQLIDGSLSVESNKLKCKVIPLIGIPKSWDYYISDLKKQEDKDIPVYLLYNNQCILDEWLKHLAWLEDKSGISTININDNISWIQTNL
;
A
#
# COMPACT_ATOMS: atom_id res chain seq x y z
N MET A 1 -1.00 14.98 25.93
CA MET A 1 -1.89 14.88 24.75
C MET A 1 -1.13 14.06 23.73
N ILE A 2 -1.62 12.86 23.39
CA ILE A 2 -1.09 12.06 22.30
C ILE A 2 -1.50 12.82 21.05
N ASN A 3 -0.56 13.47 20.35
CA ASN A 3 -0.87 14.08 19.07
C ASN A 3 -1.14 12.93 18.09
N ALA A 4 -2.32 12.95 17.47
CA ALA A 4 -2.65 11.99 16.43
C ALA A 4 -1.56 11.98 15.35
N ARG A 5 -1.24 10.78 14.86
CA ARG A 5 -0.17 10.57 13.87
C ARG A 5 -0.55 11.03 12.46
N TYR A 6 -1.85 11.05 12.16
CA TYR A 6 -2.40 11.44 10.85
C TYR A 6 -3.50 12.47 11.02
N GLN A 7 -3.56 13.44 10.12
CA GLN A 7 -4.61 14.46 10.12
C GLN A 7 -5.37 14.45 8.80
N ILE A 8 -6.69 14.38 8.88
CA ILE A 8 -7.58 14.40 7.72
C ILE A 8 -8.53 15.59 7.89
N LEU A 9 -8.31 16.65 7.12
CA LEU A 9 -9.15 17.83 7.15
C LEU A 9 -10.38 17.60 6.27
N LEU A 10 -11.56 17.94 6.81
CA LEU A 10 -12.83 17.86 6.12
C LEU A 10 -13.34 19.30 5.90
N LEU A 11 -13.14 19.83 4.69
CA LEU A 11 -13.43 21.21 4.33
C LEU A 11 -14.63 21.29 3.38
N GLY A 12 -15.14 22.50 3.20
CA GLY A 12 -16.30 22.74 2.36
C GLY A 12 -17.61 22.40 3.07
N GLU A 13 -18.66 22.13 2.31
CA GLU A 13 -20.00 21.85 2.86
C GLU A 13 -20.72 20.79 2.02
N ASN A 14 -20.89 19.61 2.56
CA ASN A 14 -21.75 18.57 2.02
C ASN A 14 -22.24 17.67 3.17
N SER A 15 -23.43 17.94 3.67
CA SER A 15 -23.97 17.25 4.84
C SER A 15 -24.22 15.76 4.63
N GLU A 16 -24.33 15.30 3.38
CA GLU A 16 -24.58 13.91 3.05
C GLU A 16 -23.28 13.12 2.84
N LEU A 17 -22.32 13.68 2.11
CA LEU A 17 -21.08 12.96 1.74
C LEU A 17 -20.04 12.93 2.86
N ILE A 18 -19.88 14.01 3.62
CA ILE A 18 -18.87 14.08 4.69
C ILE A 18 -19.02 12.93 5.68
N PRO A 19 -20.21 12.64 6.27
CA PRO A 19 -20.36 11.53 7.21
C PRO A 19 -20.08 10.16 6.59
N VAL A 20 -20.46 9.97 5.32
CA VAL A 20 -20.29 8.70 4.62
C VAL A 20 -18.80 8.43 4.36
N VAL A 21 -18.08 9.40 3.80
CA VAL A 21 -16.64 9.28 3.55
C VAL A 21 -15.87 9.13 4.86
N GLN A 22 -16.22 9.88 5.90
CA GLN A 22 -15.60 9.76 7.22
C GLN A 22 -15.83 8.36 7.82
N SER A 23 -17.05 7.83 7.72
CA SER A 23 -17.35 6.47 8.21
C SER A 23 -16.56 5.41 7.46
N ARG A 24 -16.47 5.52 6.13
CA ARG A 24 -15.65 4.61 5.31
C ARG A 24 -14.18 4.68 5.69
N LEU A 25 -13.62 5.87 5.86
CA LEU A 25 -12.23 6.06 6.28
C LEU A 25 -11.97 5.41 7.65
N LYS A 26 -12.87 5.57 8.62
CA LYS A 26 -12.76 4.91 9.94
C LYS A 26 -12.72 3.40 9.82
N VAL A 27 -13.63 2.81 9.02
CA VAL A 27 -13.66 1.37 8.78
C VAL A 27 -12.33 0.89 8.19
N VAL A 28 -11.88 1.54 7.10
CA VAL A 28 -10.65 1.12 6.40
C VAL A 28 -9.40 1.34 7.25
N LEU A 29 -9.31 2.45 8.00
CA LEU A 29 -8.19 2.69 8.93
C LEU A 29 -8.15 1.63 10.03
N ASN A 30 -9.30 1.24 10.58
CA ASN A 30 -9.38 0.15 11.55
C ASN A 30 -8.99 -1.21 10.94
N ASP A 31 -9.42 -1.50 9.71
CA ASP A 31 -9.06 -2.72 8.99
C ASP A 31 -7.55 -2.85 8.75
N ILE A 32 -6.85 -1.72 8.55
CA ILE A 32 -5.39 -1.67 8.45
C ILE A 32 -4.69 -1.48 9.81
N GLN A 33 -5.42 -1.69 10.91
CA GLN A 33 -4.93 -1.65 12.29
C GLN A 33 -4.39 -0.27 12.74
N ILE A 34 -4.85 0.80 12.13
CA ILE A 34 -4.62 2.17 12.60
C ILE A 34 -5.69 2.50 13.66
N SER A 35 -5.28 2.59 14.92
CA SER A 35 -6.18 2.88 16.02
C SER A 35 -6.79 4.28 15.92
N GLU A 36 -7.98 4.48 16.48
CA GLU A 36 -8.66 5.77 16.49
C GLU A 36 -7.85 6.89 17.16
N GLU A 37 -6.95 6.56 18.08
CA GLU A 37 -6.04 7.51 18.72
C GLU A 37 -4.91 7.99 17.79
N SER A 38 -4.69 7.29 16.67
CA SER A 38 -3.60 7.57 15.73
C SER A 38 -3.97 8.56 14.64
N TYR A 39 -5.24 8.92 14.48
CA TYR A 39 -5.68 9.88 13.48
C TYR A 39 -6.76 10.82 14.00
N ASP A 40 -6.79 12.04 13.44
CA ASP A 40 -7.79 13.04 13.74
C ASP A 40 -8.52 13.47 12.46
N PHE A 41 -9.86 13.59 12.54
CA PHE A 41 -10.65 14.36 11.59
C PHE A 41 -10.76 15.78 12.07
N VAL A 42 -10.22 16.72 11.31
CA VAL A 42 -10.18 18.14 11.66
C VAL A 42 -11.19 18.90 10.82
N TYR A 43 -12.12 19.56 11.48
CA TYR A 43 -13.11 20.42 10.85
C TYR A 43 -12.64 21.89 10.83
N PRO A 44 -13.21 22.77 9.98
CA PRO A 44 -12.77 24.16 9.85
C PRO A 44 -12.70 24.91 11.18
N ASN A 45 -13.68 24.68 12.08
CA ASN A 45 -13.73 25.34 13.39
C ASN A 45 -12.62 24.91 14.35
N ASP A 46 -12.05 23.72 14.14
CA ASP A 46 -10.99 23.14 14.97
C ASP A 46 -9.60 23.31 14.34
N PHE A 47 -9.56 23.92 13.15
CA PHE A 47 -8.34 24.10 12.39
C PHE A 47 -7.33 24.99 13.13
N LYS A 48 -6.08 24.51 13.21
CA LYS A 48 -4.96 25.23 13.80
C LYS A 48 -3.75 25.16 12.86
N GLU A 49 -3.38 26.28 12.29
CA GLU A 49 -2.23 26.36 11.38
C GLU A 49 -0.93 25.83 12.00
N LYS A 50 -0.70 26.03 13.30
CA LYS A 50 0.48 25.58 14.01
C LYS A 50 0.62 24.05 14.09
N SER A 51 -0.46 23.30 13.85
CA SER A 51 -0.42 21.82 13.84
C SER A 51 0.01 21.25 12.50
N LEU A 52 0.02 22.06 11.44
CA LEU A 52 0.41 21.64 10.09
C LEU A 52 1.91 21.43 9.98
N GLY A 53 2.29 20.40 9.22
CA GLY A 53 3.69 20.08 8.94
C GLY A 53 4.39 19.26 10.03
N ILE A 54 3.70 18.97 11.16
CA ILE A 54 4.20 18.06 12.20
C ILE A 54 3.83 16.62 11.86
N ASN A 55 2.60 16.41 11.34
CA ASN A 55 2.04 15.11 11.03
C ASN A 55 1.69 15.01 9.54
N PRO A 56 1.71 13.80 8.93
CA PRO A 56 1.11 13.58 7.62
C PRO A 56 -0.33 14.09 7.61
N THR A 57 -0.60 15.03 6.72
CA THR A 57 -1.87 15.75 6.65
C THR A 57 -2.41 15.74 5.23
N ILE A 58 -3.71 15.53 5.09
CA ILE A 58 -4.44 15.66 3.84
C ILE A 58 -5.76 16.40 4.07
N ALA A 59 -6.24 17.12 3.06
CA ALA A 59 -7.54 17.77 3.11
C ALA A 59 -8.46 17.20 2.03
N LEU A 60 -9.70 16.96 2.37
CA LEU A 60 -10.83 16.70 1.48
C LEU A 60 -11.68 17.93 1.42
N TYR A 61 -11.91 18.47 0.22
CA TYR A 61 -12.76 19.63 0.02
C TYR A 61 -14.07 19.19 -0.67
N PHE A 62 -15.16 19.18 0.08
CA PHE A 62 -16.49 18.79 -0.39
C PHE A 62 -17.19 19.98 -1.01
N THR A 63 -17.51 19.88 -2.29
CA THR A 63 -18.26 20.94 -2.99
C THR A 63 -19.75 20.88 -2.69
N SER A 64 -20.39 22.04 -2.72
CA SER A 64 -21.84 22.17 -2.72
C SER A 64 -22.29 23.30 -3.63
N GLU A 65 -23.56 23.30 -4.04
CA GLU A 65 -24.10 24.37 -4.91
C GLU A 65 -24.13 25.74 -4.24
N THR A 66 -24.05 25.80 -2.90
CA THR A 66 -24.29 27.00 -2.09
C THR A 66 -23.03 27.61 -1.47
N ALA A 67 -21.87 26.96 -1.53
CA ALA A 67 -20.70 27.33 -0.73
C ALA A 67 -19.38 27.43 -1.53
N ASN A 68 -19.41 28.23 -2.61
CA ASN A 68 -18.29 28.30 -3.56
C ASN A 68 -16.95 28.80 -3.00
N ASP A 69 -16.92 29.51 -1.87
CA ASP A 69 -15.67 30.03 -1.26
C ASP A 69 -15.56 29.70 0.23
N LYS A 70 -16.32 28.73 0.70
CA LYS A 70 -16.22 28.28 2.09
C LYS A 70 -14.84 27.72 2.37
N ASP A 71 -14.27 28.10 3.52
CA ASP A 71 -12.94 27.68 3.95
C ASP A 71 -11.77 28.09 3.03
N ALA A 72 -11.95 29.10 2.16
CA ALA A 72 -10.94 29.56 1.21
C ALA A 72 -9.63 30.02 1.91
N ASP A 73 -9.74 30.61 3.09
CA ASP A 73 -8.59 31.01 3.89
C ASP A 73 -7.75 29.81 4.33
N ILE A 74 -8.44 28.71 4.78
CA ILE A 74 -7.77 27.45 5.16
C ILE A 74 -7.12 26.83 3.93
N VAL A 75 -7.83 26.77 2.80
CA VAL A 75 -7.29 26.26 1.52
C VAL A 75 -6.04 27.01 1.13
N SER A 76 -6.02 28.34 1.28
CA SER A 76 -4.83 29.18 0.97
C SER A 76 -3.63 28.77 1.84
N VAL A 77 -3.84 28.61 3.14
CA VAL A 77 -2.79 28.17 4.07
C VAL A 77 -2.28 26.77 3.71
N LEU A 78 -3.17 25.83 3.38
CA LEU A 78 -2.78 24.46 3.01
C LEU A 78 -1.94 24.46 1.72
N LYS A 79 -2.30 25.26 0.70
CA LYS A 79 -1.53 25.41 -0.53
C LYS A 79 -0.14 25.99 -0.25
N GLN A 80 -0.02 27.04 0.57
CA GLN A 80 1.26 27.61 0.96
C GLN A 80 2.19 26.60 1.62
N LYS A 81 1.63 25.66 2.38
CA LYS A 81 2.37 24.59 3.07
C LYS A 81 2.52 23.32 2.23
N SER A 82 2.11 23.34 0.96
CA SER A 82 2.14 22.18 0.05
C SER A 82 1.40 20.95 0.60
N ILE A 83 0.35 21.16 1.39
CA ILE A 83 -0.54 20.09 1.85
C ILE A 83 -1.44 19.68 0.69
N VAL A 84 -1.57 18.38 0.47
CA VAL A 84 -2.44 17.83 -0.58
C VAL A 84 -3.90 18.10 -0.24
N ILE A 85 -4.63 18.66 -1.22
CA ILE A 85 -6.07 18.88 -1.14
C ILE A 85 -6.73 18.07 -2.25
N ILE A 86 -7.70 17.26 -1.92
CA ILE A 86 -8.53 16.51 -2.87
C ILE A 86 -9.91 17.17 -2.95
N PRO A 87 -10.20 17.93 -4.01
CA PRO A 87 -11.54 18.43 -4.25
C PRO A 87 -12.46 17.27 -4.61
N ILE A 88 -13.68 17.26 -4.07
CA ILE A 88 -14.69 16.23 -4.31
C ILE A 88 -15.89 16.88 -4.97
N VAL A 89 -16.24 16.41 -6.17
CA VAL A 89 -17.38 16.86 -6.97
C VAL A 89 -18.38 15.72 -7.20
N ASP A 90 -19.61 16.06 -7.49
CA ASP A 90 -20.68 15.10 -7.84
C ASP A 90 -20.54 14.55 -9.26
N ALA A 91 -19.98 15.36 -10.18
CA ALA A 91 -19.63 14.97 -11.53
C ALA A 91 -18.47 15.84 -12.04
N PHE A 92 -17.59 15.29 -12.87
CA PHE A 92 -16.45 16.03 -13.42
C PHE A 92 -16.88 17.25 -14.25
N ASP A 93 -18.00 17.17 -14.97
CA ASP A 93 -18.54 18.28 -15.75
C ASP A 93 -18.98 19.48 -14.87
N ASN A 94 -19.27 19.23 -13.62
CA ASN A 94 -19.64 20.26 -12.65
C ASN A 94 -18.42 20.93 -11.97
N ALA A 95 -17.21 20.37 -12.12
CA ALA A 95 -16.01 20.85 -11.43
C ALA A 95 -15.76 22.34 -11.69
N GLY A 96 -15.86 22.79 -12.95
CA GLY A 96 -15.66 24.19 -13.31
C GLY A 96 -16.62 25.17 -12.63
N ARG A 97 -17.81 24.71 -12.24
CA ARG A 97 -18.86 25.49 -11.60
C ARG A 97 -18.81 25.42 -10.07
N LEU A 98 -18.55 24.24 -9.53
CA LEU A 98 -18.64 23.96 -8.10
C LEU A 98 -17.34 24.23 -7.34
N LEU A 99 -16.19 24.16 -8.01
CA LEU A 99 -14.91 24.41 -7.35
C LEU A 99 -14.65 25.91 -7.16
N PRO A 100 -14.20 26.32 -5.96
CA PRO A 100 -13.69 27.67 -5.76
C PRO A 100 -12.48 27.92 -6.67
N GLU A 101 -12.25 29.18 -7.04
CA GLU A 101 -11.19 29.59 -7.99
C GLU A 101 -9.82 29.02 -7.58
N CYS A 102 -9.53 29.03 -6.27
CA CYS A 102 -8.26 28.52 -5.73
C CYS A 102 -8.04 27.00 -5.90
N LEU A 103 -9.07 26.22 -6.24
CA LEU A 103 -8.99 24.78 -6.42
C LEU A 103 -9.18 24.31 -7.87
N LYS A 104 -9.51 25.21 -8.81
CA LYS A 104 -9.77 24.85 -10.22
C LYS A 104 -8.57 24.24 -10.95
N GLU A 105 -7.35 24.50 -10.48
CA GLU A 105 -6.12 23.92 -11.04
C GLU A 105 -5.80 22.53 -10.47
N ILE A 106 -6.57 22.06 -9.48
CA ILE A 106 -6.34 20.78 -8.82
C ILE A 106 -7.32 19.74 -9.38
N ASN A 107 -6.82 18.58 -9.73
CA ASN A 107 -7.67 17.47 -10.18
C ASN A 107 -8.65 17.06 -9.08
N ALA A 108 -9.94 17.06 -9.41
CA ALA A 108 -10.98 16.64 -8.51
C ALA A 108 -11.18 15.11 -8.55
N ALA A 109 -11.66 14.56 -7.45
CA ALA A 109 -12.24 13.23 -7.40
C ALA A 109 -13.78 13.34 -7.52
N CYS A 110 -14.42 12.29 -8.02
CA CYS A 110 -15.87 12.26 -8.20
C CYS A 110 -16.51 11.29 -7.21
N ILE A 111 -17.56 11.76 -6.50
CA ILE A 111 -18.50 10.92 -5.75
C ILE A 111 -19.90 11.39 -6.16
N ALA A 112 -20.58 10.61 -7.00
CA ALA A 112 -21.83 11.02 -7.59
C ALA A 112 -22.95 11.23 -6.55
N ASN A 113 -22.98 10.41 -5.49
CA ASN A 113 -23.91 10.50 -4.37
C ASN A 113 -23.42 9.63 -3.20
N LYS A 114 -24.17 9.62 -2.09
CA LYS A 114 -23.83 8.86 -0.88
C LYS A 114 -23.77 7.33 -1.06
N ASP A 115 -24.39 6.81 -2.12
CA ASP A 115 -24.47 5.37 -2.43
C ASP A 115 -23.43 4.98 -3.50
N ASP A 116 -22.58 5.91 -3.94
CA ASP A 116 -21.50 5.68 -4.90
C ASP A 116 -20.28 5.03 -4.21
N GLU A 117 -20.38 3.73 -3.99
CA GLU A 117 -19.32 2.93 -3.37
C GLU A 117 -17.98 3.02 -4.10
N ASN A 118 -17.99 3.15 -5.44
CA ASN A 118 -16.77 3.24 -6.24
C ASN A 118 -16.05 4.58 -6.01
N GLY A 119 -16.76 5.69 -6.11
CA GLY A 119 -16.21 7.03 -5.85
C GLY A 119 -15.71 7.18 -4.42
N ILE A 120 -16.48 6.69 -3.44
CA ILE A 120 -16.08 6.70 -2.02
C ILE A 120 -14.81 5.90 -1.80
N THR A 121 -14.69 4.72 -2.43
CA THR A 121 -13.50 3.87 -2.32
C THR A 121 -12.30 4.51 -2.98
N GLU A 122 -12.47 5.13 -4.14
CA GLU A 122 -11.39 5.84 -4.84
C GLU A 122 -10.83 6.99 -4.00
N VAL A 123 -11.71 7.84 -3.45
CA VAL A 123 -11.31 8.92 -2.53
C VAL A 123 -10.60 8.37 -1.30
N THR A 124 -11.13 7.30 -0.69
CA THR A 124 -10.48 6.63 0.45
C THR A 124 -9.07 6.17 0.11
N ASN A 125 -8.86 5.55 -1.05
CA ASN A 125 -7.53 5.12 -1.50
C ASN A 125 -6.60 6.31 -1.75
N HIS A 126 -7.09 7.41 -2.30
CA HIS A 126 -6.31 8.64 -2.45
C HIS A 126 -5.84 9.19 -1.09
N VAL A 127 -6.73 9.19 -0.09
CA VAL A 127 -6.37 9.60 1.29
C VAL A 127 -5.27 8.71 1.84
N LEU A 128 -5.45 7.39 1.81
CA LEU A 128 -4.47 6.44 2.33
C LEU A 128 -3.11 6.53 1.62
N SER A 129 -3.12 6.70 0.30
CA SER A 129 -1.90 6.87 -0.49
C SER A 129 -1.13 8.13 -0.09
N ASN A 130 -1.83 9.26 0.09
CA ASN A 130 -1.20 10.52 0.45
C ASN A 130 -0.74 10.57 1.91
N LEU A 131 -1.39 9.82 2.80
CA LEU A 131 -0.93 9.63 4.17
C LEU A 131 0.25 8.62 4.29
N GLY A 132 0.70 8.05 3.15
CA GLY A 132 1.76 7.05 3.15
C GLY A 132 1.32 5.67 3.67
N LEU A 133 0.02 5.44 3.76
CA LEU A 133 -0.58 4.18 4.20
C LEU A 133 -0.79 3.20 3.04
N LEU A 134 -0.72 3.69 1.81
CA LEU A 134 -0.64 2.89 0.59
C LEU A 134 0.63 3.27 -0.17
N THR A 135 1.46 2.30 -0.54
CA THR A 135 2.64 2.56 -1.37
C THR A 135 2.24 2.81 -2.84
N LYS A 136 3.08 3.58 -3.55
CA LYS A 136 2.90 3.79 -5.00
C LYS A 136 3.13 2.51 -5.81
N GLU A 137 3.94 1.59 -5.30
CA GLU A 137 4.23 0.31 -5.94
C GLU A 137 3.28 -0.76 -5.43
N ARG A 138 2.36 -1.16 -6.28
CA ARG A 138 1.30 -2.13 -5.98
C ARG A 138 1.56 -3.40 -6.76
N ASN A 139 2.52 -4.20 -6.31
CA ASN A 139 2.89 -5.44 -6.96
C ASN A 139 1.94 -6.57 -6.55
N ILE A 140 1.29 -7.20 -7.52
CA ILE A 140 0.42 -8.36 -7.35
C ILE A 140 1.04 -9.53 -8.10
N PHE A 141 1.04 -10.70 -7.49
CA PHE A 141 1.38 -11.95 -8.14
C PHE A 141 0.11 -12.79 -8.32
N ILE A 142 -0.17 -13.24 -9.55
CA ILE A 142 -1.29 -14.12 -9.87
C ILE A 142 -0.75 -15.52 -10.15
N SER A 143 -1.13 -16.47 -9.30
CA SER A 143 -0.86 -17.89 -9.50
C SER A 143 -2.13 -18.62 -9.94
N TYR A 144 -2.02 -19.43 -10.99
CA TYR A 144 -3.15 -20.10 -11.60
C TYR A 144 -2.73 -21.38 -12.33
N LYS A 145 -3.69 -22.27 -12.60
CA LYS A 145 -3.47 -23.46 -13.43
C LYS A 145 -3.78 -23.14 -14.90
N ARG A 146 -2.78 -23.22 -15.78
CA ARG A 146 -2.96 -22.89 -17.20
C ARG A 146 -4.06 -23.68 -17.90
N ALA A 147 -4.17 -24.96 -17.55
CA ALA A 147 -5.10 -25.87 -18.21
C ALA A 147 -6.57 -25.42 -18.13
N ASP A 148 -6.94 -24.71 -17.06
CA ASP A 148 -8.36 -24.39 -16.78
C ASP A 148 -8.63 -22.92 -16.41
N SER A 149 -7.62 -22.12 -16.09
CA SER A 149 -7.82 -20.77 -15.54
C SER A 149 -7.06 -19.66 -16.30
N GLN A 150 -6.43 -19.96 -17.44
CA GLN A 150 -5.62 -18.97 -18.18
C GLN A 150 -6.43 -17.77 -18.66
N ALA A 151 -7.65 -17.98 -19.15
CA ALA A 151 -8.50 -16.88 -19.63
C ALA A 151 -8.84 -15.91 -18.48
N LEU A 152 -9.20 -16.43 -17.32
CA LEU A 152 -9.51 -15.65 -16.13
C LEU A 152 -8.28 -14.93 -15.58
N ALA A 153 -7.12 -15.58 -15.56
CA ALA A 153 -5.87 -14.96 -15.16
C ALA A 153 -5.52 -13.76 -16.04
N ASN A 154 -5.69 -13.88 -17.36
CA ASN A 154 -5.45 -12.79 -18.30
C ASN A 154 -6.46 -11.64 -18.11
N GLN A 155 -7.72 -11.94 -17.84
CA GLN A 155 -8.74 -10.93 -17.56
C GLN A 155 -8.43 -10.16 -16.28
N LEU A 156 -8.08 -10.85 -15.19
CA LEU A 156 -7.64 -10.22 -13.93
C LEU A 156 -6.35 -9.41 -14.13
N TYR A 157 -5.40 -9.94 -14.89
CA TYR A 157 -4.18 -9.20 -15.24
C TYR A 157 -4.49 -7.85 -15.87
N GLY A 158 -5.34 -7.83 -16.90
CA GLY A 158 -5.77 -6.59 -17.56
C GLY A 158 -6.48 -5.64 -16.59
N LYS A 159 -7.39 -6.16 -15.77
CA LYS A 159 -8.15 -5.36 -14.81
C LYS A 159 -7.26 -4.73 -13.73
N PHE A 160 -6.32 -5.49 -13.18
CA PHE A 160 -5.36 -4.95 -12.20
C PHE A 160 -4.40 -3.94 -12.80
N LEU A 161 -3.94 -4.14 -14.06
CA LEU A 161 -3.12 -3.12 -14.75
C LEU A 161 -3.87 -1.80 -14.90
N HIS A 162 -5.14 -1.84 -15.31
CA HIS A 162 -5.98 -0.64 -15.41
C HIS A 162 -6.22 0.02 -14.04
N ALA A 163 -6.24 -0.78 -12.95
CA ALA A 163 -6.34 -0.26 -11.59
C ALA A 163 -5.00 0.25 -11.02
N GLY A 164 -3.94 0.32 -11.83
CA GLY A 164 -2.63 0.87 -11.45
C GLY A 164 -1.73 -0.07 -10.66
N TYR A 165 -1.94 -1.40 -10.79
CA TYR A 165 -1.06 -2.40 -10.20
C TYR A 165 0.03 -2.84 -11.17
N THR A 166 1.19 -3.19 -10.66
CA THR A 166 2.18 -3.98 -11.37
C THR A 166 1.86 -5.46 -11.13
N VAL A 167 1.54 -6.18 -12.19
CA VAL A 167 1.05 -7.56 -12.09
C VAL A 167 2.06 -8.54 -12.65
N PHE A 168 2.37 -9.55 -11.87
CA PHE A 168 3.16 -10.69 -12.30
C PHE A 168 2.23 -11.89 -12.46
N LEU A 169 2.23 -12.47 -13.65
CA LEU A 169 1.58 -13.75 -13.90
C LEU A 169 2.60 -14.88 -13.71
N ASP A 170 2.19 -15.98 -13.11
CA ASP A 170 2.94 -17.22 -13.17
C ASP A 170 2.88 -17.76 -14.62
N THR A 171 3.81 -17.30 -15.42
CA THR A 171 3.99 -17.80 -16.77
C THR A 171 5.28 -18.62 -16.81
N GLU A 172 5.22 -19.91 -17.19
CA GLU A 172 6.41 -20.73 -17.50
C GLU A 172 7.28 -20.13 -18.65
N SER A 173 6.97 -18.93 -19.12
CA SER A 173 7.59 -18.23 -20.24
C SER A 173 8.74 -17.31 -19.82
N LEU A 174 9.45 -17.60 -18.73
CA LEU A 174 10.75 -16.98 -18.51
C LEU A 174 11.77 -17.67 -19.43
N SER A 175 12.63 -16.85 -20.05
CA SER A 175 13.62 -17.26 -21.06
C SER A 175 14.36 -18.52 -20.66
N ALA A 176 14.58 -19.45 -21.60
CA ALA A 176 15.40 -20.64 -21.40
C ALA A 176 16.79 -20.26 -20.84
N GLY A 177 17.18 -20.85 -19.71
CA GLY A 177 18.49 -20.63 -19.09
C GLY A 177 18.49 -19.86 -17.77
N VAL A 178 17.35 -19.30 -17.35
CA VAL A 178 17.24 -18.64 -16.03
C VAL A 178 16.78 -19.66 -14.99
N ASN A 179 17.31 -19.59 -13.77
CA ASN A 179 16.78 -20.38 -12.66
C ASN A 179 15.39 -19.87 -12.29
N PHE A 180 14.40 -20.44 -12.96
CA PHE A 180 13.00 -20.05 -12.91
C PHE A 180 12.48 -19.90 -11.46
N GLN A 181 12.79 -20.86 -10.57
CA GLN A 181 12.34 -20.84 -9.19
C GLN A 181 12.89 -19.66 -8.41
N LYS A 182 14.17 -19.32 -8.59
CA LYS A 182 14.78 -18.16 -7.90
C LYS A 182 14.16 -16.86 -8.37
N THR A 183 13.96 -16.69 -9.67
CA THR A 183 13.34 -15.49 -10.25
C THR A 183 11.90 -15.31 -9.76
N LEU A 184 11.15 -16.39 -9.68
CA LEU A 184 9.77 -16.33 -9.19
C LEU A 184 9.68 -15.98 -7.71
N ARG A 185 10.52 -16.58 -6.86
CA ARG A 185 10.61 -16.23 -5.45
C ARG A 185 11.01 -14.77 -5.25
N HIS A 186 11.90 -14.26 -6.09
CA HIS A 186 12.27 -12.85 -6.09
C HIS A 186 11.08 -11.94 -6.42
N ARG A 187 10.32 -12.24 -7.48
CA ARG A 187 9.11 -11.49 -7.84
C ARG A 187 8.04 -11.58 -6.76
N LEU A 188 7.89 -12.75 -6.14
CA LEU A 188 6.97 -12.94 -5.04
C LEU A 188 7.41 -12.11 -3.81
N ALA A 189 8.70 -12.07 -3.49
CA ALA A 189 9.24 -11.25 -2.40
C ALA A 189 8.97 -9.75 -2.61
N ASP A 190 8.96 -9.30 -3.87
CA ASP A 190 8.61 -7.93 -4.25
C ASP A 190 7.08 -7.69 -4.33
N SER A 191 6.28 -8.74 -4.20
CA SER A 191 4.83 -8.65 -4.25
C SER A 191 4.22 -8.43 -2.88
N PHE A 192 3.06 -7.80 -2.84
CA PHE A 192 2.31 -7.55 -1.62
C PHE A 192 1.13 -8.49 -1.45
N VAL A 193 0.55 -8.91 -2.56
CA VAL A 193 -0.58 -9.84 -2.59
C VAL A 193 -0.30 -10.93 -3.61
N LEU A 194 -0.48 -12.17 -3.17
CA LEU A 194 -0.57 -13.37 -4.00
C LEU A 194 -2.06 -13.67 -4.23
N VAL A 195 -2.49 -13.60 -5.48
CA VAL A 195 -3.83 -13.99 -5.92
C VAL A 195 -3.77 -15.41 -6.43
N LEU A 196 -4.47 -16.33 -5.77
CA LEU A 196 -4.58 -17.73 -6.18
C LEU A 196 -5.91 -17.94 -6.91
N LEU A 197 -5.89 -18.24 -8.21
CA LEU A 197 -7.06 -18.71 -8.93
C LEU A 197 -7.25 -20.21 -8.67
N ASN A 198 -8.08 -20.51 -7.68
CA ASN A 198 -8.26 -21.85 -7.18
C ASN A 198 -9.33 -22.60 -8.00
N SER A 199 -8.86 -23.34 -8.98
CA SER A 199 -9.64 -24.23 -9.85
C SER A 199 -9.66 -25.66 -9.33
N LYS A 200 -10.47 -26.52 -9.93
CA LYS A 200 -10.52 -27.96 -9.56
C LYS A 200 -9.18 -28.66 -9.68
N GLN A 201 -8.34 -28.23 -10.62
CA GLN A 201 -7.03 -28.84 -10.89
C GLN A 201 -5.88 -28.11 -10.22
N PHE A 202 -6.13 -27.02 -9.50
CA PHE A 202 -5.09 -26.15 -8.93
C PHE A 202 -4.15 -26.91 -7.99
N PHE A 203 -4.68 -27.80 -7.14
CA PHE A 203 -3.93 -28.59 -6.18
C PHE A 203 -3.82 -30.09 -6.56
N ASP A 204 -3.87 -30.43 -7.84
CA ASP A 204 -3.59 -31.79 -8.26
C ASP A 204 -2.15 -32.19 -7.89
N ASP A 205 -1.93 -33.47 -7.52
CA ASP A 205 -0.65 -34.03 -7.03
C ASP A 205 0.57 -33.76 -7.91
N LYS A 206 0.37 -33.32 -9.15
CA LYS A 206 1.43 -32.93 -10.08
C LYS A 206 1.89 -31.47 -9.97
N SER A 207 1.20 -30.66 -9.18
CA SER A 207 1.50 -29.23 -9.05
C SER A 207 2.32 -28.90 -7.80
N LYS A 208 3.51 -29.49 -7.64
CA LYS A 208 4.47 -29.13 -6.57
C LYS A 208 4.76 -27.63 -6.51
N TRP A 209 4.60 -26.98 -7.64
CA TRP A 209 4.89 -25.59 -7.86
C TRP A 209 3.98 -24.62 -7.10
N THR A 210 2.68 -24.75 -7.21
CA THR A 210 1.71 -23.87 -6.53
C THR A 210 1.79 -23.95 -5.00
N LEU A 211 2.18 -25.09 -4.46
CA LEU A 211 2.40 -25.26 -3.01
C LEU A 211 3.68 -24.52 -2.56
N GLU A 212 4.74 -24.52 -3.36
CA GLU A 212 5.97 -23.78 -3.05
C GLU A 212 5.75 -22.27 -3.04
N GLU A 213 5.01 -21.72 -4.00
CA GLU A 213 4.63 -20.31 -4.04
C GLU A 213 3.83 -19.94 -2.80
N TYR A 214 2.84 -20.74 -2.46
CA TYR A 214 2.01 -20.56 -1.29
C TYR A 214 2.84 -20.53 0.01
N ASN A 215 3.70 -21.52 0.21
CA ASN A 215 4.58 -21.59 1.38
C ASN A 215 5.57 -20.40 1.42
N THR A 216 6.07 -19.99 0.27
CA THR A 216 6.96 -18.83 0.17
C THR A 216 6.22 -17.54 0.55
N ALA A 217 5.00 -17.36 0.06
CA ALA A 217 4.17 -16.20 0.40
C ALA A 217 3.87 -16.16 1.90
N GLN A 218 3.54 -17.28 2.53
CA GLN A 218 3.32 -17.37 3.97
C GLN A 218 4.58 -16.99 4.76
N ASN A 219 5.74 -17.53 4.39
CA ASN A 219 7.02 -17.24 5.04
C ASN A 219 7.40 -15.75 4.94
N LEU A 220 7.11 -15.13 3.80
CA LEU A 220 7.34 -13.70 3.56
C LEU A 220 6.22 -12.81 4.11
N ARG A 221 5.18 -13.39 4.71
CA ARG A 221 3.98 -12.68 5.21
C ARG A 221 3.31 -11.83 4.12
N ILE A 222 3.28 -12.35 2.90
CA ILE A 222 2.56 -11.75 1.78
C ILE A 222 1.08 -12.06 1.94
N GLY A 223 0.22 -11.10 1.59
CA GLY A 223 -1.23 -11.33 1.58
C GLY A 223 -1.61 -12.40 0.57
N ILE A 224 -2.47 -13.33 0.98
CA ILE A 224 -2.93 -14.39 0.09
C ILE A 224 -4.45 -14.26 -0.06
N CYS A 225 -4.88 -13.97 -1.29
CA CYS A 225 -6.28 -13.99 -1.68
C CYS A 225 -6.56 -15.21 -2.54
N SER A 226 -7.38 -16.13 -2.04
CA SER A 226 -7.83 -17.30 -2.78
C SER A 226 -9.17 -17.02 -3.46
N ILE A 227 -9.17 -16.89 -4.79
CA ILE A 227 -10.38 -16.80 -5.61
C ILE A 227 -10.80 -18.21 -5.97
N LEU A 228 -11.88 -18.69 -5.36
CA LEU A 228 -12.43 -20.02 -5.62
C LEU A 228 -13.35 -19.97 -6.83
N LEU A 229 -13.06 -20.77 -7.84
CA LEU A 229 -13.94 -20.95 -8.99
C LEU A 229 -15.18 -21.79 -8.60
N PRO A 230 -16.27 -21.75 -9.40
CA PRO A 230 -17.50 -22.47 -9.09
C PRO A 230 -17.26 -23.95 -8.80
N SER A 231 -17.93 -24.48 -7.78
CA SER A 231 -17.85 -25.87 -7.34
C SER A 231 -16.47 -26.32 -6.80
N VAL A 232 -15.60 -25.39 -6.42
CA VAL A 232 -14.33 -25.68 -5.75
C VAL A 232 -14.53 -25.57 -4.25
N GLU A 233 -14.14 -26.62 -3.51
CA GLU A 233 -14.16 -26.59 -2.05
C GLU A 233 -12.87 -25.96 -1.48
N VAL A 234 -13.01 -25.30 -0.34
CA VAL A 234 -11.86 -24.74 0.37
C VAL A 234 -11.04 -25.89 0.96
N LYS A 235 -9.80 -26.04 0.51
CA LYS A 235 -8.87 -26.94 1.20
C LYS A 235 -8.49 -26.35 2.56
N ARG A 236 -8.28 -27.24 3.55
CA ARG A 236 -7.97 -26.86 4.93
C ARG A 236 -6.74 -25.94 5.01
N GLU A 237 -5.76 -26.14 4.15
CA GLU A 237 -4.53 -25.35 4.06
C GLU A 237 -4.80 -23.88 3.73
N LEU A 238 -5.88 -23.60 3.01
CA LEU A 238 -6.28 -22.26 2.59
C LEU A 238 -7.27 -21.58 3.55
N SER A 239 -7.72 -22.24 4.58
CA SER A 239 -8.80 -21.76 5.46
C SER A 239 -8.45 -20.47 6.23
N PHE A 240 -7.17 -20.11 6.32
CA PHE A 240 -6.67 -18.89 6.98
C PHE A 240 -6.42 -17.73 6.03
N ASN A 241 -6.68 -17.91 4.73
CA ASN A 241 -6.48 -16.87 3.74
C ASN A 241 -7.75 -16.03 3.59
N ASP A 242 -7.60 -14.85 2.97
CA ASP A 242 -8.74 -14.12 2.43
C ASP A 242 -9.34 -14.95 1.28
N ILE A 243 -10.62 -15.30 1.38
CA ILE A 243 -11.30 -16.16 0.42
C ILE A 243 -12.41 -15.38 -0.27
N MET A 244 -12.36 -15.38 -1.60
CA MET A 244 -13.41 -14.86 -2.46
C MET A 244 -14.01 -15.99 -3.29
N ARG A 245 -15.32 -16.14 -3.27
CA ARG A 245 -16.01 -17.18 -4.05
C ARG A 245 -16.61 -16.57 -5.30
N LEU A 246 -16.46 -17.29 -6.40
CA LEU A 246 -17.18 -17.01 -7.64
C LEU A 246 -18.27 -18.05 -7.84
N ASP A 247 -19.47 -17.59 -8.10
CA ASP A 247 -20.60 -18.42 -8.45
C ASP A 247 -20.78 -18.41 -9.99
N ALA A 248 -21.56 -19.37 -10.52
CA ALA A 248 -21.81 -19.44 -11.95
C ALA A 248 -22.46 -18.15 -12.50
N THR A 249 -23.20 -17.42 -11.67
CA THR A 249 -23.85 -16.15 -12.02
C THR A 249 -22.87 -14.97 -12.15
N ASP A 250 -21.64 -15.10 -11.66
CA ASP A 250 -20.60 -14.06 -11.76
C ASP A 250 -19.93 -14.04 -13.15
N PHE A 251 -20.24 -15.02 -14.01
CA PHE A 251 -19.67 -15.14 -15.33
C PHE A 251 -20.60 -14.59 -16.42
N ALA A 252 -20.01 -14.01 -17.45
CA ALA A 252 -20.71 -13.50 -18.62
C ALA A 252 -21.02 -14.61 -19.63
N ASP A 253 -20.30 -15.72 -19.58
CA ASP A 253 -20.41 -16.85 -20.49
C ASP A 253 -20.69 -18.18 -19.76
N ASP A 254 -21.36 -19.10 -20.44
CA ASP A 254 -21.72 -20.43 -19.86
C ASP A 254 -20.49 -21.32 -19.62
N ASN A 255 -19.36 -21.03 -20.29
CA ASN A 255 -18.10 -21.76 -20.12
C ASN A 255 -17.26 -21.27 -18.95
N GLN A 256 -17.71 -20.26 -18.22
CA GLN A 256 -17.03 -19.66 -17.05
C GLN A 256 -15.59 -19.17 -17.38
N LYS A 257 -15.40 -18.59 -18.56
CA LYS A 257 -14.11 -18.05 -19.03
C LYS A 257 -14.03 -16.53 -18.93
N GLU A 258 -15.14 -15.86 -18.69
CA GLU A 258 -15.23 -14.42 -18.63
C GLU A 258 -16.02 -14.00 -17.38
N ILE A 259 -15.37 -13.32 -16.44
CA ILE A 259 -16.00 -12.74 -15.25
C ILE A 259 -16.68 -11.43 -15.62
N LYS A 260 -17.90 -11.19 -15.12
CA LYS A 260 -18.64 -9.94 -15.31
C LYS A 260 -17.86 -8.75 -14.75
N GLU A 261 -17.96 -7.59 -15.40
CA GLU A 261 -17.21 -6.38 -15.05
C GLU A 261 -17.43 -5.95 -13.59
N GLY A 262 -18.68 -5.92 -13.12
CA GLY A 262 -18.98 -5.57 -11.74
C GLY A 262 -18.31 -6.50 -10.71
N LYS A 263 -18.17 -7.80 -11.03
CA LYS A 263 -17.46 -8.74 -10.17
C LYS A 263 -15.95 -8.56 -10.20
N LEU A 264 -15.40 -8.16 -11.34
CA LEU A 264 -13.99 -7.76 -11.43
C LEU A 264 -13.69 -6.54 -10.59
N ASP A 265 -14.60 -5.56 -10.53
CA ASP A 265 -14.47 -4.40 -9.66
C ASP A 265 -14.47 -4.80 -8.18
N GLU A 266 -15.37 -5.68 -7.76
CA GLU A 266 -15.38 -6.24 -6.41
C GLU A 266 -14.06 -6.93 -6.06
N ILE A 267 -13.50 -7.73 -6.99
CA ILE A 267 -12.20 -8.40 -6.80
C ILE A 267 -11.10 -7.35 -6.59
N VAL A 268 -11.05 -6.31 -7.41
CA VAL A 268 -10.06 -5.23 -7.28
C VAL A 268 -10.18 -4.52 -5.94
N LEU A 269 -11.41 -4.21 -5.50
CA LEU A 269 -11.66 -3.57 -4.20
C LEU A 269 -11.21 -4.46 -3.03
N HIS A 270 -11.52 -5.75 -3.11
CA HIS A 270 -11.10 -6.72 -2.09
C HIS A 270 -9.56 -6.81 -1.99
N ILE A 271 -8.88 -6.89 -3.13
CA ILE A 271 -7.41 -6.89 -3.17
C ILE A 271 -6.81 -5.59 -2.63
N LYS A 272 -7.42 -4.43 -2.93
CA LYS A 272 -6.99 -3.14 -2.34
C LYS A 272 -7.06 -3.15 -0.81
N SER A 273 -8.12 -3.72 -0.25
CA SER A 273 -8.29 -3.86 1.20
C SER A 273 -7.22 -4.77 1.83
N ILE A 274 -6.97 -5.95 1.25
CA ILE A 274 -5.92 -6.87 1.69
C ILE A 274 -4.56 -6.17 1.65
N TYR A 275 -4.27 -5.49 0.54
CA TYR A 275 -3.01 -4.76 0.35
C TYR A 275 -2.77 -3.74 1.46
N ALA A 276 -3.74 -2.87 1.73
CA ALA A 276 -3.63 -1.81 2.74
C ALA A 276 -3.36 -2.39 4.14
N ARG A 277 -4.16 -3.38 4.56
CA ARG A 277 -4.04 -4.05 5.86
C ARG A 277 -2.68 -4.70 6.06
N LEU A 278 -2.17 -5.38 5.06
CA LEU A 278 -0.93 -6.16 5.18
C LEU A 278 0.33 -5.32 5.02
N TYR A 279 0.27 -4.23 4.25
CA TYR A 279 1.40 -3.31 4.16
C TYR A 279 1.80 -2.78 5.53
N GLU A 280 0.85 -2.23 6.29
CA GLU A 280 1.14 -1.68 7.61
C GLU A 280 1.57 -2.79 8.60
N SER A 281 0.92 -3.95 8.56
CA SER A 281 1.30 -5.11 9.38
C SER A 281 2.73 -5.58 9.11
N ARG A 282 3.14 -5.68 7.84
CA ARG A 282 4.51 -6.05 7.45
C ARG A 282 5.51 -5.00 7.90
N LYS A 283 5.20 -3.71 7.68
CA LYS A 283 6.04 -2.59 8.11
C LYS A 283 6.25 -2.61 9.61
N GLN A 284 5.16 -2.75 10.38
CA GLN A 284 5.23 -2.82 11.83
C GLN A 284 6.01 -4.04 12.32
N SER A 285 5.85 -5.19 11.67
CA SER A 285 6.62 -6.40 11.98
C SER A 285 8.13 -6.20 11.77
N LEU A 286 8.52 -5.55 10.66
CA LEU A 286 9.91 -5.22 10.36
C LEU A 286 10.49 -4.25 11.41
N VAL A 287 9.75 -3.19 11.74
CA VAL A 287 10.14 -2.21 12.76
C VAL A 287 10.27 -2.88 14.13
N ASN A 288 9.30 -3.71 14.53
CA ASN A 288 9.32 -4.41 15.82
C ASN A 288 10.52 -5.35 15.94
N ALA A 289 10.83 -6.11 14.89
CA ALA A 289 11.98 -7.01 14.89
C ALA A 289 13.31 -6.24 15.08
N PHE A 290 13.47 -5.11 14.39
CA PHE A 290 14.66 -4.27 14.52
C PHE A 290 14.75 -3.59 15.90
N THR A 291 13.66 -2.98 16.37
CA THR A 291 13.62 -2.29 17.66
C THR A 291 13.76 -3.24 18.83
N GLU A 292 13.32 -4.50 18.73
CA GLU A 292 13.58 -5.52 19.73
C GLU A 292 15.09 -5.84 19.82
N SER A 293 15.78 -5.89 18.69
CA SER A 293 17.23 -6.09 18.66
C SER A 293 17.98 -4.89 19.28
N LEU A 294 17.51 -3.66 19.01
CA LEU A 294 18.07 -2.45 19.66
C LEU A 294 17.86 -2.49 21.17
N ARG A 295 16.67 -2.85 21.66
CA ARG A 295 16.38 -2.97 23.10
C ARG A 295 17.27 -4.01 23.78
N LYS A 296 17.49 -5.16 23.16
CA LYS A 296 18.39 -6.20 23.68
C LYS A 296 19.83 -5.73 23.84
N GLN A 297 20.26 -4.76 23.02
CA GLN A 297 21.59 -4.14 23.07
C GLN A 297 21.60 -2.80 23.85
N HIS A 298 20.49 -2.46 24.50
CA HIS A 298 20.33 -1.21 25.28
C HIS A 298 20.55 0.08 24.47
N ILE A 299 20.30 0.03 23.15
CA ILE A 299 20.41 1.18 22.25
C ILE A 299 19.12 2.01 22.28
N ARG A 300 19.25 3.33 22.38
CA ARG A 300 18.13 4.26 22.35
C ARG A 300 17.60 4.46 20.95
N TYR A 301 16.29 4.52 20.81
CA TYR A 301 15.63 4.85 19.56
C TYR A 301 14.31 5.60 19.79
N ILE A 302 13.91 6.37 18.79
CA ILE A 302 12.61 7.07 18.75
C ILE A 302 12.01 6.77 17.37
N GLN A 303 10.76 6.34 17.33
CA GLN A 303 10.01 6.23 16.08
C GLN A 303 9.49 7.62 15.71
N LEU A 304 9.85 8.07 14.50
CA LEU A 304 9.46 9.37 13.97
C LEU A 304 8.08 9.29 13.31
N ILE A 305 7.49 10.43 13.05
CA ILE A 305 6.14 10.58 12.48
C ILE A 305 6.04 9.93 11.09
N ASP A 306 7.10 10.02 10.28
CA ASP A 306 7.18 9.41 8.95
C ASP A 306 7.38 7.88 8.99
N GLY A 307 7.37 7.29 10.18
CA GLY A 307 7.56 5.86 10.43
C GLY A 307 9.01 5.42 10.39
N SER A 308 9.97 6.32 10.15
CA SER A 308 11.39 6.03 10.30
C SER A 308 11.80 5.99 11.79
N LEU A 309 13.00 5.49 12.06
CA LEU A 309 13.57 5.43 13.40
C LEU A 309 14.77 6.36 13.51
N SER A 310 14.81 7.20 14.53
CA SER A 310 16.04 7.86 14.97
C SER A 310 16.70 6.94 15.99
N VAL A 311 17.90 6.47 15.69
CA VAL A 311 18.67 5.55 16.54
C VAL A 311 19.92 6.27 17.02
N GLU A 312 20.21 6.17 18.30
CA GLU A 312 21.34 6.88 18.92
C GLU A 312 22.10 5.98 19.88
N SER A 313 23.40 5.88 19.65
CA SER A 313 24.37 5.22 20.52
C SER A 313 25.54 6.16 20.85
N ASN A 314 26.50 5.68 21.62
CA ASN A 314 27.74 6.42 21.89
C ASN A 314 28.64 6.55 20.65
N LYS A 315 28.48 5.69 19.64
CA LYS A 315 29.31 5.66 18.44
C LYS A 315 28.64 6.32 17.24
N LEU A 316 27.33 6.19 17.12
CA LEU A 316 26.59 6.59 15.92
C LEU A 316 25.21 7.11 16.28
N LYS A 317 24.83 8.23 15.66
CA LYS A 317 23.45 8.67 15.55
C LYS A 317 23.02 8.53 14.09
N CYS A 318 21.91 7.85 13.84
CA CYS A 318 21.47 7.58 12.46
C CYS A 318 19.95 7.57 12.34
N LYS A 319 19.47 7.70 11.10
CA LYS A 319 18.06 7.52 10.72
C LYS A 319 17.89 6.21 9.97
N VAL A 320 16.93 5.39 10.38
CA VAL A 320 16.63 4.11 9.75
C VAL A 320 15.23 4.15 9.16
N ILE A 321 15.12 3.91 7.85
CA ILE A 321 13.86 3.94 7.09
C ILE A 321 13.45 2.51 6.77
N PRO A 322 12.35 1.99 7.35
CA PRO A 322 11.86 0.65 7.03
C PRO A 322 11.23 0.61 5.64
N LEU A 323 11.65 -0.33 4.81
CA LEU A 323 11.12 -0.61 3.48
C LEU A 323 10.47 -1.99 3.43
N ILE A 324 9.32 -2.06 2.78
CA ILE A 324 8.63 -3.30 2.48
C ILE A 324 8.80 -3.60 1.00
N GLY A 325 9.23 -4.81 0.71
CA GLY A 325 9.64 -5.24 -0.63
C GLY A 325 11.15 -5.11 -0.85
N ILE A 326 11.55 -5.07 -2.10
CA ILE A 326 12.95 -4.99 -2.51
C ILE A 326 13.31 -3.51 -2.71
N PRO A 327 14.38 -2.99 -2.09
CA PRO A 327 14.81 -1.62 -2.31
C PRO A 327 15.06 -1.32 -3.79
N LYS A 328 14.66 -0.14 -4.25
CA LYS A 328 14.78 0.32 -5.63
C LYS A 328 15.52 1.65 -5.70
N SER A 329 15.99 2.03 -6.87
CA SER A 329 16.71 3.30 -7.09
C SER A 329 15.94 4.52 -6.56
N TRP A 330 14.60 4.47 -6.62
CA TRP A 330 13.75 5.53 -6.08
C TRP A 330 13.83 5.65 -4.55
N ASP A 331 13.96 4.54 -3.83
CA ASP A 331 14.10 4.53 -2.38
C ASP A 331 15.40 5.19 -1.93
N TYR A 332 16.48 4.93 -2.66
CA TYR A 332 17.77 5.58 -2.43
C TYR A 332 17.71 7.07 -2.72
N TYR A 333 17.08 7.47 -3.83
CA TYR A 333 16.91 8.88 -4.19
C TYR A 333 16.12 9.65 -3.13
N ILE A 334 14.96 9.15 -2.70
CA ILE A 334 14.17 9.78 -1.64
C ILE A 334 14.92 9.83 -0.31
N SER A 335 15.70 8.81 -0.01
CA SER A 335 16.51 8.76 1.22
C SER A 335 17.67 9.75 1.18
N ASP A 336 18.26 9.97 0.00
CA ASP A 336 19.29 11.00 -0.18
C ASP A 336 18.69 12.41 -0.01
N LEU A 337 17.48 12.67 -0.53
CA LEU A 337 16.78 13.93 -0.27
C LEU A 337 16.57 14.16 1.24
N LYS A 338 16.15 13.14 1.97
CA LYS A 338 15.98 13.22 3.43
C LYS A 338 17.30 13.40 4.19
N LYS A 339 18.40 12.86 3.68
CA LYS A 339 19.75 13.07 4.22
C LYS A 339 20.23 14.52 4.04
N GLN A 340 19.81 15.16 2.95
CA GLN A 340 20.17 16.56 2.70
C GLN A 340 19.54 17.55 3.68
N GLU A 341 18.43 17.16 4.34
CA GLU A 341 17.80 17.96 5.41
C GLU A 341 18.65 17.99 6.69
N ASP A 342 19.41 16.93 6.97
CA ASP A 342 20.32 16.82 8.12
C ASP A 342 21.59 16.06 7.70
N LYS A 343 22.56 16.80 7.16
CA LYS A 343 23.76 16.25 6.51
C LYS A 343 24.68 15.43 7.43
N ASP A 344 24.59 15.65 8.72
CA ASP A 344 25.46 14.99 9.70
C ASP A 344 24.89 13.64 10.17
N ILE A 345 23.64 13.32 9.81
CA ILE A 345 22.97 12.09 10.23
C ILE A 345 22.91 11.09 9.07
N PRO A 346 23.65 9.98 9.12
CA PRO A 346 23.56 8.94 8.09
C PRO A 346 22.18 8.30 8.08
N VAL A 347 21.73 7.95 6.86
CA VAL A 347 20.44 7.32 6.61
C VAL A 347 20.65 5.89 6.13
N TYR A 348 19.91 4.96 6.71
CA TYR A 348 19.93 3.54 6.36
C TYR A 348 18.53 3.07 5.94
N LEU A 349 18.48 2.19 4.94
CA LEU A 349 17.26 1.51 4.50
C LEU A 349 17.19 0.13 5.15
N LEU A 350 16.18 -0.11 5.97
CA LEU A 350 15.95 -1.40 6.62
C LEU A 350 15.00 -2.26 5.78
N TYR A 351 15.43 -3.45 5.38
CA TYR A 351 14.65 -4.34 4.52
C TYR A 351 14.87 -5.82 4.85
N ASN A 352 14.12 -6.71 4.20
CA ASN A 352 14.29 -8.15 4.28
C ASN A 352 14.85 -8.67 2.94
N ASN A 353 16.05 -9.30 2.98
CA ASN A 353 16.71 -9.81 1.78
C ASN A 353 16.30 -11.24 1.38
N GLN A 354 15.35 -11.85 2.08
CA GLN A 354 14.89 -13.19 1.74
C GLN A 354 14.36 -13.26 0.30
N CYS A 355 14.78 -14.30 -0.41
CA CYS A 355 14.38 -14.58 -1.79
C CYS A 355 14.83 -13.52 -2.83
N ILE A 356 15.72 -12.60 -2.49
CA ILE A 356 16.29 -11.64 -3.46
C ILE A 356 17.37 -12.35 -4.29
N LEU A 357 17.39 -12.07 -5.60
CA LEU A 357 18.41 -12.59 -6.52
C LEU A 357 19.80 -12.00 -6.21
N ASP A 358 20.87 -12.81 -6.39
CA ASP A 358 22.24 -12.37 -6.16
C ASP A 358 22.64 -11.18 -7.06
N GLU A 359 22.14 -11.15 -8.30
CA GLU A 359 22.36 -10.04 -9.22
C GLU A 359 21.73 -8.75 -8.70
N TRP A 360 20.55 -8.87 -8.08
CA TRP A 360 19.89 -7.71 -7.49
C TRP A 360 20.62 -7.22 -6.23
N LEU A 361 21.13 -8.13 -5.38
CA LEU A 361 21.97 -7.74 -4.24
C LEU A 361 23.23 -6.99 -4.67
N LYS A 362 23.86 -7.39 -5.79
CA LYS A 362 24.98 -6.65 -6.39
C LYS A 362 24.55 -5.27 -6.89
N HIS A 363 23.37 -5.16 -7.46
CA HIS A 363 22.82 -3.87 -7.88
C HIS A 363 22.55 -2.95 -6.68
N LEU A 364 22.01 -3.47 -5.57
CA LEU A 364 21.83 -2.70 -4.34
C LEU A 364 23.18 -2.19 -3.81
N ALA A 365 24.21 -3.03 -3.77
CA ALA A 365 25.55 -2.62 -3.36
C ALA A 365 26.13 -1.50 -4.25
N TRP A 366 25.85 -1.54 -5.55
CA TRP A 366 26.23 -0.46 -6.45
C TRP A 366 25.45 0.84 -6.16
N LEU A 367 24.15 0.75 -5.86
CA LEU A 367 23.32 1.91 -5.48
C LEU A 367 23.83 2.54 -4.17
N GLU A 368 24.24 1.72 -3.18
CA GLU A 368 24.84 2.18 -1.93
C GLU A 368 26.11 3.00 -2.18
N ASP A 369 27.01 2.49 -3.03
CA ASP A 369 28.26 3.18 -3.42
C ASP A 369 27.97 4.53 -4.10
N LYS A 370 26.94 4.62 -4.93
CA LYS A 370 26.60 5.86 -5.68
C LYS A 370 25.85 6.90 -4.85
N SER A 371 24.94 6.47 -3.97
CA SER A 371 24.08 7.38 -3.20
C SER A 371 24.68 7.72 -1.83
N GLY A 372 25.58 6.91 -1.31
CA GLY A 372 26.04 7.02 0.08
C GLY A 372 24.93 6.71 1.09
N ILE A 373 23.87 6.04 0.67
CA ILE A 373 22.80 5.49 1.51
C ILE A 373 23.06 4.00 1.63
N SER A 374 23.20 3.49 2.83
CA SER A 374 23.46 2.07 3.07
C SER A 374 22.20 1.33 3.48
N THR A 375 22.20 0.00 3.34
CA THR A 375 21.08 -0.85 3.72
C THR A 375 21.39 -1.66 4.98
N ILE A 376 20.32 -2.02 5.70
CA ILE A 376 20.35 -2.95 6.83
C ILE A 376 19.42 -4.11 6.48
N ASN A 377 19.98 -5.29 6.35
CA ASN A 377 19.17 -6.50 6.24
C ASN A 377 18.66 -6.91 7.63
N ILE A 378 17.37 -7.11 7.77
CA ILE A 378 16.74 -7.49 9.04
C ILE A 378 17.29 -8.82 9.59
N ASN A 379 17.72 -9.74 8.72
CA ASN A 379 18.24 -11.04 9.13
C ASN A 379 19.63 -10.94 9.75
N ASP A 380 20.38 -9.87 9.45
CA ASP A 380 21.74 -9.60 9.94
C ASP A 380 21.76 -8.41 10.92
N ASN A 381 20.61 -7.94 11.38
CA ASN A 381 20.48 -6.71 12.16
C ASN A 381 21.30 -6.73 13.45
N ILE A 382 21.39 -7.87 14.13
CA ILE A 382 22.16 -8.01 15.39
C ILE A 382 23.65 -7.77 15.13
N SER A 383 24.20 -8.37 14.09
CA SER A 383 25.60 -8.17 13.69
C SER A 383 25.85 -6.72 13.28
N TRP A 384 24.93 -6.13 12.52
CA TRP A 384 25.01 -4.73 12.13
C TRP A 384 25.01 -3.79 13.35
N ILE A 385 24.09 -4.01 14.32
CA ILE A 385 24.01 -3.23 15.57
C ILE A 385 25.32 -3.32 16.34
N GLN A 386 25.84 -4.52 16.56
CA GLN A 386 27.08 -4.72 17.32
C GLN A 386 28.31 -4.06 16.68
N THR A 387 28.34 -3.98 15.36
CA THR A 387 29.46 -3.40 14.62
C THR A 387 29.38 -1.87 14.57
N ASN A 388 28.20 -1.31 14.40
CA ASN A 388 28.01 0.11 14.05
C ASN A 388 27.52 0.97 15.23
N LEU A 389 26.79 0.38 16.17
CA LEU A 389 26.22 1.06 17.32
C LEU A 389 26.91 0.69 18.63
#